data_f53f88b95640d0cd23242ac4ad89b423
#
_entry.id   f53f88b95640d0cd23242ac4ad89b423
#
_cell.length_a   1.000
_cell.length_b   1.000
_cell.length_c   1.000
_cell.angle_alpha   90.00
_cell.angle_beta   90.00
_cell.angle_gamma   90.00
#
_symmetry.space_group_name_H-M   'P 1'
#
loop_
_entity.id
_entity.type
_entity.pdbx_description
1 polymer ?
#
loop_
_entity_poly.entity_id
_entity_poly.type
_entity_poly.pdbx_seq_one_letter_code
_entity_poly.pdbx_strand_id
1 'polypeptide(L)'
;KSFAMAEKMQGKGSVTSCDIYEHKLKRIRDGASRLGLPNIRTELQDASVCREEWKDSADVVLCDVPCSGLGIIRKKPEIRFKNPDEIRTLPEIQARILANCAQYVKKGGTLVYSTCTILQRENEDVVRAFLTENPEFEAVSWTHPVCGERADGMVTLLPPVHNTDGFFIAKMHRKV
;
A
#
# COMPACT_ATOMS: atom_id res chain seq x y z
N LYS A 1 -0.33 9.76 -2.52
CA LYS A 1 -1.43 9.00 -1.88
C LYS A 1 -1.96 9.75 -0.65
N SER A 2 -1.12 10.17 0.30
CA SER A 2 -1.53 10.88 1.53
C SER A 2 -2.38 12.12 1.26
N PHE A 3 -1.97 12.97 0.33
CA PHE A 3 -2.73 14.19 -0.03
C PHE A 3 -4.11 13.85 -0.58
N ALA A 4 -4.19 12.93 -1.54
CA ALA A 4 -5.46 12.53 -2.13
C ALA A 4 -6.42 11.89 -1.11
N MET A 5 -5.91 11.14 -0.14
CA MET A 5 -6.72 10.63 0.98
C MET A 5 -7.24 11.76 1.85
N ALA A 6 -6.35 12.66 2.29
CA ALA A 6 -6.71 13.78 3.15
C ALA A 6 -7.73 14.72 2.51
N GLU A 7 -7.59 15.03 1.21
CA GLU A 7 -8.55 15.82 0.43
C GLU A 7 -9.91 15.14 0.39
N LYS A 8 -9.96 13.83 0.08
CA LYS A 8 -11.22 13.07 0.05
C LYS A 8 -11.91 12.97 1.41
N MET A 9 -11.15 13.03 2.49
CA MET A 9 -11.68 13.04 3.85
C MET A 9 -12.33 14.40 4.23
N GLN A 10 -12.10 15.46 3.47
CA GLN A 10 -12.73 16.78 3.70
C GLN A 10 -12.56 17.27 5.14
N GLY A 11 -11.36 17.10 5.70
CA GLY A 11 -11.04 17.49 7.07
C GLY A 11 -11.56 16.55 8.17
N LYS A 12 -12.27 15.47 7.83
CA LYS A 12 -12.75 14.48 8.81
C LYS A 12 -11.69 13.43 9.06
N GLY A 13 -11.34 13.21 10.35
CA GLY A 13 -10.31 12.25 10.73
C GLY A 13 -8.89 12.72 10.41
N SER A 14 -7.92 11.79 10.47
CA SER A 14 -6.50 12.07 10.24
C SER A 14 -5.82 11.01 9.39
N VAL A 15 -4.77 11.42 8.69
CA VAL A 15 -3.87 10.53 7.94
C VAL A 15 -2.50 10.57 8.58
N THR A 16 -2.01 9.42 9.07
CA THR A 16 -0.62 9.26 9.52
C THR A 16 0.19 8.66 8.37
N SER A 17 1.16 9.40 7.87
CA SER A 17 2.04 9.00 6.78
C SER A 17 3.40 8.60 7.33
N CYS A 18 3.81 7.36 7.09
CA CYS A 18 5.03 6.77 7.60
C CYS A 18 6.06 6.57 6.49
N ASP A 19 7.32 6.76 6.78
CA ASP A 19 8.46 6.38 5.95
C ASP A 19 9.70 6.17 6.85
N ILE A 20 10.66 5.36 6.40
CA ILE A 20 11.94 5.16 7.08
C ILE A 20 12.93 6.32 6.85
N TYR A 21 12.63 7.22 5.92
CA TYR A 21 13.49 8.33 5.52
C TYR A 21 12.89 9.69 5.90
N GLU A 22 13.53 10.40 6.80
CA GLU A 22 13.08 11.72 7.26
C GLU A 22 12.93 12.74 6.12
N HIS A 23 13.81 12.71 5.10
CA HIS A 23 13.71 13.62 3.96
C HIS A 23 12.42 13.42 3.13
N LYS A 24 11.85 12.20 3.12
CA LYS A 24 10.55 11.95 2.47
C LYS A 24 9.41 12.47 3.33
N LEU A 25 9.48 12.29 4.64
CA LEU A 25 8.49 12.84 5.58
C LEU A 25 8.46 14.36 5.51
N LYS A 26 9.63 15.01 5.41
CA LYS A 26 9.71 16.46 5.18
C LYS A 26 8.94 16.88 3.93
N ARG A 27 9.11 16.19 2.81
CA ARG A 27 8.35 16.46 1.56
C ARG A 27 6.85 16.34 1.75
N ILE A 28 6.40 15.37 2.57
CA ILE A 28 4.97 15.21 2.88
C ILE A 28 4.48 16.39 3.73
N ARG A 29 5.22 16.80 4.77
CA ARG A 29 4.86 17.96 5.60
C ARG A 29 4.79 19.26 4.78
N ASP A 30 5.82 19.53 3.97
CA ASP A 30 5.87 20.71 3.11
C ASP A 30 4.71 20.71 2.10
N GLY A 31 4.39 19.56 1.51
CA GLY A 31 3.25 19.38 0.61
C GLY A 31 1.90 19.56 1.30
N ALA A 32 1.72 19.00 2.50
CA ALA A 32 0.51 19.16 3.29
C ALA A 32 0.26 20.62 3.66
N SER A 33 1.30 21.32 4.11
CA SER A 33 1.24 22.75 4.40
C SER A 33 0.84 23.57 3.17
N ARG A 34 1.50 23.33 2.04
CA ARG A 34 1.21 24.03 0.77
C ARG A 34 -0.22 23.81 0.26
N LEU A 35 -0.77 22.62 0.51
CA LEU A 35 -2.12 22.24 0.08
C LEU A 35 -3.20 22.58 1.14
N GLY A 36 -2.82 23.10 2.30
CA GLY A 36 -3.77 23.40 3.38
C GLY A 36 -4.43 22.14 3.97
N LEU A 37 -3.68 21.05 4.13
CA LEU A 37 -4.16 19.76 4.64
C LEU A 37 -3.68 19.51 6.08
N PRO A 38 -4.33 20.10 7.09
CA PRO A 38 -3.89 20.03 8.49
C PRO A 38 -4.10 18.66 9.14
N ASN A 39 -4.87 17.80 8.48
CA ASN A 39 -5.20 16.45 8.93
C ASN A 39 -4.15 15.40 8.56
N ILE A 40 -2.98 15.79 8.00
CA ILE A 40 -1.86 14.89 7.74
C ILE A 40 -0.82 15.02 8.85
N ARG A 41 -0.44 13.90 9.43
CA ARG A 41 0.69 13.73 10.35
C ARG A 41 1.74 12.86 9.71
N THR A 42 3.00 13.00 10.13
CA THR A 42 4.10 12.18 9.63
C THR A 42 4.86 11.54 10.78
N GLU A 43 5.22 10.27 10.62
CA GLU A 43 5.96 9.50 11.61
C GLU A 43 7.13 8.76 10.96
N LEU A 44 8.31 8.86 11.58
CA LEU A 44 9.47 8.07 11.18
C LEU A 44 9.28 6.64 11.67
N GLN A 45 9.01 5.71 10.75
CA GLN A 45 8.64 4.35 11.08
C GLN A 45 9.12 3.37 10.03
N ASP A 46 9.78 2.31 10.49
CA ASP A 46 10.00 1.10 9.70
C ASP A 46 8.72 0.24 9.77
N ALA A 47 8.03 0.09 8.65
CA ALA A 47 6.78 -0.68 8.58
C ALA A 47 6.99 -2.19 8.83
N SER A 48 8.22 -2.69 8.84
CA SER A 48 8.54 -4.07 9.22
C SER A 48 8.66 -4.29 10.73
N VAL A 49 8.60 -3.21 11.52
CA VAL A 49 8.71 -3.23 13.00
C VAL A 49 7.38 -2.80 13.60
N CYS A 50 6.84 -3.62 14.50
CA CYS A 50 5.57 -3.35 15.14
C CYS A 50 5.66 -2.17 16.12
N ARG A 51 4.64 -1.32 16.10
CA ARG A 51 4.33 -0.35 17.15
C ARG A 51 3.11 -0.82 17.92
N GLU A 52 3.34 -1.29 19.14
CA GLU A 52 2.28 -1.85 19.98
C GLU A 52 1.12 -0.87 20.24
N GLU A 53 1.44 0.42 20.41
CA GLU A 53 0.46 1.48 20.64
C GLU A 53 -0.45 1.78 19.44
N TRP A 54 -0.15 1.21 18.25
CA TRP A 54 -0.97 1.39 17.05
C TRP A 54 -1.88 0.20 16.75
N LYS A 55 -1.74 -0.89 17.49
CA LYS A 55 -2.60 -2.08 17.30
C LYS A 55 -4.08 -1.70 17.43
N ASP A 56 -4.89 -2.23 16.55
CA ASP A 56 -6.35 -2.03 16.50
C ASP A 56 -6.79 -0.55 16.51
N SER A 57 -5.99 0.37 15.96
CA SER A 57 -6.23 1.81 16.05
C SER A 57 -6.70 2.46 14.75
N ALA A 58 -6.46 1.84 13.59
CA ALA A 58 -6.72 2.44 12.29
C ALA A 58 -7.98 1.86 11.64
N ASP A 59 -8.84 2.74 11.10
CA ASP A 59 -10.00 2.34 10.31
C ASP A 59 -9.59 1.83 8.92
N VAL A 60 -8.50 2.41 8.37
CA VAL A 60 -7.91 2.02 7.09
C VAL A 60 -6.39 2.06 7.19
N VAL A 61 -5.73 1.00 6.74
CA VAL A 61 -4.27 0.95 6.58
C VAL A 61 -3.92 0.72 5.12
N LEU A 62 -3.05 1.58 4.57
CA LEU A 62 -2.50 1.45 3.22
C LEU A 62 -1.04 1.04 3.29
N CYS A 63 -0.74 -0.17 2.86
CA CYS A 63 0.62 -0.71 2.69
C CYS A 63 1.10 -0.44 1.25
N ASP A 64 1.80 0.66 1.05
CA ASP A 64 2.51 0.97 -0.20
C ASP A 64 3.95 0.50 -0.07
N VAL A 65 4.17 -0.78 -0.33
CA VAL A 65 5.40 -1.48 0.02
C VAL A 65 6.54 -1.24 -0.97
N PRO A 66 7.82 -1.37 -0.53
CA PRO A 66 8.94 -1.39 -1.45
C PRO A 66 8.80 -2.56 -2.44
N CYS A 67 9.03 -2.30 -3.72
CA CYS A 67 8.88 -3.29 -4.78
C CYS A 67 9.93 -3.11 -5.88
N SER A 68 10.00 -4.05 -6.83
CA SER A 68 10.91 -3.97 -7.97
C SER A 68 10.71 -2.73 -8.84
N GLY A 69 9.47 -2.22 -8.89
CA GLY A 69 9.11 -1.05 -9.69
C GLY A 69 8.94 -1.34 -11.18
N LEU A 70 8.91 -2.61 -11.59
CA LEU A 70 8.84 -3.02 -13.00
C LEU A 70 7.59 -2.51 -13.74
N GLY A 71 6.56 -2.10 -13.01
CA GLY A 71 5.38 -1.47 -13.60
C GLY A 71 5.58 -0.02 -14.09
N ILE A 72 6.64 0.65 -13.62
CA ILE A 72 6.90 2.07 -13.93
C ILE A 72 8.19 2.30 -14.73
N ILE A 73 8.68 1.27 -15.43
CA ILE A 73 9.89 1.34 -16.28
C ILE A 73 9.77 2.47 -17.31
N ARG A 74 8.56 2.74 -17.83
CA ARG A 74 8.32 3.83 -18.76
C ARG A 74 8.72 5.21 -18.21
N LYS A 75 8.54 5.42 -16.90
CA LYS A 75 8.91 6.65 -16.20
C LYS A 75 10.31 6.63 -15.61
N LYS A 76 10.80 5.42 -15.27
CA LYS A 76 12.10 5.18 -14.65
C LYS A 76 12.83 4.05 -15.37
N PRO A 77 13.42 4.32 -16.55
CA PRO A 77 14.07 3.30 -17.37
C PRO A 77 15.23 2.59 -16.69
N GLU A 78 15.86 3.23 -15.71
CA GLU A 78 16.95 2.68 -14.90
C GLU A 78 16.54 1.45 -14.10
N ILE A 79 15.26 1.24 -13.85
CA ILE A 79 14.74 0.07 -13.13
C ILE A 79 15.12 -1.24 -13.82
N ARG A 80 15.25 -1.26 -15.16
CA ARG A 80 15.65 -2.45 -15.93
C ARG A 80 17.06 -2.96 -15.60
N PHE A 81 17.88 -2.12 -14.97
CA PHE A 81 19.26 -2.46 -14.58
C PHE A 81 19.38 -2.86 -13.11
N LYS A 82 18.27 -2.97 -12.38
CA LYS A 82 18.29 -3.47 -11.00
C LYS A 82 18.83 -4.90 -10.95
N ASN A 83 19.60 -5.17 -9.90
CA ASN A 83 20.10 -6.52 -9.63
C ASN A 83 18.94 -7.49 -9.41
N PRO A 84 18.81 -8.58 -10.16
CA PRO A 84 17.75 -9.59 -9.98
C PRO A 84 17.74 -10.21 -8.58
N ASP A 85 18.90 -10.35 -7.92
CA ASP A 85 18.97 -10.94 -6.58
C ASP A 85 18.32 -10.04 -5.52
N GLU A 86 18.45 -8.71 -5.64
CA GLU A 86 17.74 -7.76 -4.78
C GLU A 86 16.22 -7.85 -4.98
N ILE A 87 15.76 -8.10 -6.21
CA ILE A 87 14.34 -8.25 -6.50
C ILE A 87 13.77 -9.56 -5.92
N ARG A 88 14.59 -10.61 -5.82
CA ARG A 88 14.15 -11.90 -5.29
C ARG A 88 13.79 -11.87 -3.81
N THR A 89 14.41 -11.00 -3.03
CA THR A 89 14.17 -10.87 -1.58
C THR A 89 12.97 -9.99 -1.23
N LEU A 90 12.43 -9.22 -2.20
CA LEU A 90 11.34 -8.29 -1.95
C LEU A 90 10.06 -8.95 -1.43
N PRO A 91 9.59 -10.10 -1.94
CA PRO A 91 8.37 -10.74 -1.44
C PRO A 91 8.40 -11.02 0.07
N GLU A 92 9.54 -11.44 0.62
CA GLU A 92 9.69 -11.68 2.06
C GLU A 92 9.56 -10.38 2.88
N ILE A 93 10.14 -9.29 2.39
CA ILE A 93 10.04 -7.97 3.01
C ILE A 93 8.60 -7.47 2.95
N GLN A 94 7.96 -7.63 1.80
CA GLN A 94 6.57 -7.23 1.56
C GLN A 94 5.59 -7.99 2.46
N ALA A 95 5.76 -9.31 2.58
CA ALA A 95 4.95 -10.16 3.46
C ALA A 95 5.08 -9.72 4.93
N ARG A 96 6.30 -9.46 5.40
CA ARG A 96 6.56 -8.98 6.76
C ARG A 96 5.92 -7.61 7.02
N ILE A 97 6.02 -6.67 6.09
CA ILE A 97 5.38 -5.36 6.20
C ILE A 97 3.86 -5.52 6.22
N LEU A 98 3.29 -6.34 5.34
CA LEU A 98 1.84 -6.56 5.27
C LEU A 98 1.31 -7.16 6.57
N ALA A 99 1.95 -8.21 7.09
CA ALA A 99 1.58 -8.87 8.34
C ALA A 99 1.67 -7.91 9.55
N ASN A 100 2.69 -7.05 9.57
CA ASN A 100 2.83 -6.06 10.63
C ASN A 100 1.75 -4.97 10.54
N CYS A 101 1.55 -4.40 9.37
CA CYS A 101 0.54 -3.36 9.14
C CYS A 101 -0.89 -3.85 9.39
N ALA A 102 -1.17 -5.13 9.15
CA ALA A 102 -2.46 -5.73 9.42
C ALA A 102 -2.86 -5.63 10.91
N GLN A 103 -1.90 -5.68 11.82
CA GLN A 103 -2.16 -5.56 13.26
C GLN A 103 -2.74 -4.19 13.66
N TYR A 104 -2.49 -3.15 12.85
CA TYR A 104 -2.99 -1.80 13.11
C TYR A 104 -4.45 -1.61 12.70
N VAL A 105 -4.97 -2.47 11.85
CA VAL A 105 -6.35 -2.38 11.35
C VAL A 105 -7.32 -2.77 12.46
N LYS A 106 -8.31 -1.92 12.76
CA LYS A 106 -9.42 -2.26 13.66
C LYS A 106 -10.24 -3.45 13.15
N LYS A 107 -10.92 -4.16 14.02
CA LYS A 107 -12.00 -5.06 13.62
C LYS A 107 -13.04 -4.29 12.81
N GLY A 108 -13.48 -4.82 11.69
CA GLY A 108 -14.33 -4.10 10.74
C GLY A 108 -13.60 -3.06 9.88
N GLY A 109 -12.28 -2.94 10.00
CA GLY A 109 -11.46 -2.02 9.23
C GLY A 109 -10.98 -2.57 7.89
N THR A 110 -10.32 -1.73 7.11
CA THR A 110 -9.84 -2.04 5.76
C THR A 110 -8.32 -2.03 5.69
N LEU A 111 -7.75 -3.06 5.08
CA LEU A 111 -6.33 -3.16 4.71
C LEU A 111 -6.20 -3.08 3.20
N VAL A 112 -5.35 -2.18 2.72
CA VAL A 112 -5.04 -2.06 1.29
C VAL A 112 -3.56 -2.33 1.09
N TYR A 113 -3.24 -3.22 0.18
CA TYR A 113 -1.87 -3.50 -0.26
C TYR A 113 -1.67 -2.93 -1.66
N SER A 114 -0.55 -2.26 -1.92
CA SER A 114 -0.24 -1.71 -3.24
C SER A 114 1.24 -1.77 -3.58
N THR A 115 1.52 -1.98 -4.87
CA THR A 115 2.87 -1.95 -5.46
C THR A 115 2.86 -1.22 -6.79
N CYS A 116 4.05 -0.80 -7.25
CA CYS A 116 4.27 -0.32 -8.61
C CYS A 116 5.02 -1.37 -9.46
N THR A 117 4.74 -2.65 -9.25
CA THR A 117 5.26 -3.77 -10.05
C THR A 117 4.13 -4.57 -10.69
N ILE A 118 4.48 -5.37 -11.69
CA ILE A 118 3.58 -6.29 -12.38
C ILE A 118 3.94 -7.76 -12.10
N LEU A 119 4.87 -7.99 -11.18
CA LEU A 119 5.30 -9.36 -10.84
C LEU A 119 4.32 -10.00 -9.88
N GLN A 120 3.70 -11.10 -10.30
CA GLN A 120 2.75 -11.86 -9.49
C GLN A 120 3.31 -12.24 -8.11
N ARG A 121 4.58 -12.65 -8.05
CA ARG A 121 5.25 -13.01 -6.79
C ARG A 121 5.37 -11.87 -5.76
N GLU A 122 5.33 -10.61 -6.21
CA GLU A 122 5.32 -9.43 -5.34
C GLU A 122 3.89 -8.92 -5.07
N ASN A 123 2.90 -9.45 -5.76
CA ASN A 123 1.52 -9.00 -5.81
C ASN A 123 0.57 -10.07 -5.26
N GLU A 124 -0.09 -10.81 -6.15
CA GLU A 124 -1.13 -11.78 -5.81
C GLU A 124 -0.61 -12.87 -4.86
N ASP A 125 0.63 -13.34 -5.04
CA ASP A 125 1.18 -14.43 -4.22
C ASP A 125 1.40 -13.96 -2.77
N VAL A 126 1.87 -12.73 -2.56
CA VAL A 126 2.02 -12.14 -1.21
C VAL A 126 0.66 -12.01 -0.52
N VAL A 127 -0.34 -11.50 -1.24
CA VAL A 127 -1.69 -11.28 -0.66
C VAL A 127 -2.38 -12.61 -0.37
N ARG A 128 -2.27 -13.61 -1.24
CA ARG A 128 -2.87 -14.94 -1.04
C ARG A 128 -2.23 -15.68 0.13
N ALA A 129 -0.90 -15.62 0.25
CA ALA A 129 -0.18 -16.18 1.41
C ALA A 129 -0.67 -15.53 2.70
N PHE A 130 -0.72 -14.18 2.73
CA PHE A 130 -1.22 -13.43 3.87
C PHE A 130 -2.64 -13.84 4.27
N LEU A 131 -3.57 -13.93 3.33
CA LEU A 131 -4.96 -14.33 3.61
C LEU A 131 -5.09 -15.76 4.11
N THR A 132 -4.19 -16.65 3.70
CA THR A 132 -4.15 -18.04 4.20
C THR A 132 -3.68 -18.10 5.65
N GLU A 133 -2.70 -17.26 6.02
CA GLU A 133 -2.11 -17.23 7.36
C GLU A 133 -2.93 -16.39 8.35
N ASN A 134 -3.80 -15.49 7.86
CA ASN A 134 -4.58 -14.55 8.66
C ASN A 134 -6.07 -14.68 8.35
N PRO A 135 -6.76 -15.73 8.86
CA PRO A 135 -8.15 -16.03 8.54
C PRO A 135 -9.16 -14.98 9.03
N GLU A 136 -8.73 -14.05 9.89
CA GLU A 136 -9.50 -12.88 10.30
C GLU A 136 -9.59 -11.80 9.20
N PHE A 137 -8.81 -11.92 8.13
CA PHE A 137 -8.92 -11.06 6.95
C PHE A 137 -9.58 -11.80 5.79
N GLU A 138 -10.27 -11.05 4.95
CA GLU A 138 -10.83 -11.54 3.70
C GLU A 138 -10.67 -10.52 2.59
N ALA A 139 -10.49 -10.98 1.35
CA ALA A 139 -10.53 -10.11 0.19
C ALA A 139 -11.96 -9.62 -0.04
N VAL A 140 -12.13 -8.33 -0.32
CA VAL A 140 -13.46 -7.76 -0.54
C VAL A 140 -13.60 -7.21 -1.94
N SER A 141 -14.73 -7.52 -2.56
CA SER A 141 -15.09 -7.00 -3.87
C SER A 141 -15.12 -5.46 -3.86
N TRP A 142 -14.68 -4.86 -4.95
CA TRP A 142 -14.75 -3.41 -5.16
C TRP A 142 -14.72 -3.09 -6.65
N THR A 143 -15.20 -1.90 -7.01
CA THR A 143 -15.22 -1.42 -8.40
C THR A 143 -14.04 -0.49 -8.66
N HIS A 144 -13.13 -0.92 -9.52
CA HIS A 144 -12.06 -0.07 -10.01
C HIS A 144 -12.57 0.79 -11.19
N PRO A 145 -12.28 2.11 -11.21
CA PRO A 145 -12.87 3.02 -12.22
C PRO A 145 -12.53 2.67 -13.68
N VAL A 146 -11.42 1.97 -13.92
CA VAL A 146 -10.98 1.57 -15.27
C VAL A 146 -11.26 0.10 -15.57
N CYS A 147 -11.14 -0.78 -14.58
CA CYS A 147 -11.20 -2.24 -14.78
C CYS A 147 -12.56 -2.85 -14.38
N GLY A 148 -13.50 -2.05 -13.89
CA GLY A 148 -14.79 -2.54 -13.41
C GLY A 148 -14.71 -3.31 -12.09
N GLU A 149 -15.68 -4.19 -11.85
CA GLU A 149 -15.77 -4.96 -10.61
C GLU A 149 -14.60 -5.94 -10.45
N ARG A 150 -14.05 -5.98 -9.24
CA ARG A 150 -13.00 -6.91 -8.80
C ARG A 150 -13.53 -7.78 -7.68
N ALA A 151 -14.14 -8.90 -8.05
CA ALA A 151 -14.78 -9.81 -7.11
C ALA A 151 -13.78 -10.47 -6.14
N ASP A 152 -12.54 -10.71 -6.60
CA ASP A 152 -11.44 -11.26 -5.82
C ASP A 152 -10.68 -10.20 -4.99
N GLY A 153 -11.15 -8.95 -4.98
CA GLY A 153 -10.52 -7.85 -4.24
C GLY A 153 -9.22 -7.33 -4.83
N MET A 154 -8.73 -7.88 -5.95
CA MET A 154 -7.41 -7.59 -6.51
C MET A 154 -7.48 -7.04 -7.93
N VAL A 155 -6.52 -6.19 -8.29
CA VAL A 155 -6.35 -5.71 -9.67
C VAL A 155 -4.87 -5.48 -9.97
N THR A 156 -4.43 -6.01 -11.11
CA THR A 156 -3.13 -5.67 -11.73
C THR A 156 -3.39 -4.79 -12.94
N LEU A 157 -2.95 -3.54 -12.87
CA LEU A 157 -2.98 -2.61 -14.00
C LEU A 157 -1.76 -2.88 -14.90
N LEU A 158 -2.01 -3.09 -16.17
CA LEU A 158 -0.96 -3.36 -17.16
C LEU A 158 -0.90 -2.20 -18.17
N PRO A 159 0.28 -1.64 -18.45
CA PRO A 159 0.44 -0.50 -19.36
C PRO A 159 -0.21 -0.69 -20.74
N PRO A 160 -0.03 -1.84 -21.43
CA PRO A 160 -0.61 -2.04 -22.76
C PRO A 160 -2.13 -2.24 -22.76
N VAL A 161 -2.71 -2.63 -21.62
CA VAL A 161 -4.15 -2.94 -21.52
C VAL A 161 -4.95 -1.74 -21.00
N HIS A 162 -4.40 -1.06 -19.99
CA HIS A 162 -5.14 -0.04 -19.25
C HIS A 162 -4.68 1.39 -19.53
N ASN A 163 -3.71 1.56 -20.46
CA ASN A 163 -3.10 2.85 -20.81
C ASN A 163 -2.61 3.66 -19.59
N THR A 164 -2.07 2.96 -18.59
CA THR A 164 -1.54 3.52 -17.35
C THR A 164 -0.18 2.89 -17.03
N ASP A 165 0.47 3.30 -15.95
CA ASP A 165 1.61 2.55 -15.43
C ASP A 165 1.15 1.21 -14.84
N GLY A 166 2.09 0.28 -14.68
CA GLY A 166 1.82 -0.99 -14.01
C GLY A 166 1.71 -0.79 -12.50
N PHE A 167 0.57 -1.20 -11.95
CA PHE A 167 0.29 -1.17 -10.50
C PHE A 167 -0.49 -2.40 -10.10
N PHE A 168 -0.32 -2.78 -8.85
CA PHE A 168 -1.18 -3.76 -8.20
C PHE A 168 -1.85 -3.13 -6.98
N ILE A 169 -3.11 -3.50 -6.77
CA ILE A 169 -3.90 -3.10 -5.61
C ILE A 169 -4.71 -4.30 -5.14
N ALA A 170 -4.65 -4.58 -3.85
CA ALA A 170 -5.54 -5.53 -3.18
C ALA A 170 -6.26 -4.85 -2.02
N LYS A 171 -7.56 -5.08 -1.91
CA LYS A 171 -8.40 -4.59 -0.82
C LYS A 171 -8.88 -5.77 0.02
N MET A 172 -8.64 -5.68 1.31
CA MET A 172 -8.98 -6.69 2.31
C MET A 172 -9.75 -6.04 3.46
N HIS A 173 -10.57 -6.82 4.12
CA HIS A 173 -11.35 -6.41 5.28
C HIS A 173 -10.99 -7.28 6.47
N ARG A 174 -10.83 -6.68 7.65
CA ARG A 174 -10.69 -7.42 8.90
C ARG A 174 -12.07 -7.71 9.45
N LYS A 175 -12.41 -8.98 9.59
CA LYS A 175 -13.70 -9.43 10.14
C LYS A 175 -13.93 -8.89 11.56
N VAL A 176 -15.18 -8.81 11.95
CA VAL A 176 -15.60 -8.32 13.28
C VAL A 176 -15.37 -9.38 14.36
#